data_ae8ae91aaa392c0f68937871d8770ad5
#
_entry.id   ae8ae91aaa392c0f68937871d8770ad5
#
_cell.length_a   1.000
_cell.length_b   1.000
_cell.length_c   1.000
_cell.angle_alpha   90.00
_cell.angle_beta   90.00
_cell.angle_gamma   90.00
#
_symmetry.space_group_name_H-M   'P 1'
#
loop_
_entity.id
_entity.type
_entity.pdbx_description
1 polymer ?
#
loop_
_entity_poly.entity_id
_entity_poly.type
_entity_poly.pdbx_seq_one_letter_code
_entity_poly.pdbx_strand_id
1 'polypeptide(L)'
;VAESRTNFTLERRKKQPALLLCANCGHSLLKETEHLLKCSDARTNGDPVCRSLVIRREPLEENILGLVHQYAASMLEKEKKVSYNRQCDYKEINTAELQKQSRQLTSEKMKLYDDYKDGRMDRDLYKQRAEKISGQLDEIKRKIEDAENSKKFLEQNELSDKIKLKDFLGIQKFDTEKLREIIKVIRVHSQDEIEIEWNFDDIFSEQR
;
A
#
# COMPACT_ATOMS: atom_id res chain seq x y z
N VAL A 1 52.62 -8.79 31.99
CA VAL A 1 51.38 -7.98 31.90
C VAL A 1 51.15 -7.76 30.40
N ALA A 2 50.24 -8.52 29.78
CA ALA A 2 49.88 -8.41 28.38
C ALA A 2 48.57 -7.60 28.33
N GLU A 3 48.64 -6.39 27.74
CA GLU A 3 47.49 -5.55 27.49
C GLU A 3 46.67 -6.10 26.33
N SER A 4 45.45 -6.49 26.66
CA SER A 4 44.42 -6.91 25.70
C SER A 4 43.98 -5.69 24.85
N ARG A 5 44.38 -5.62 23.59
CA ARG A 5 43.86 -4.67 22.63
C ARG A 5 42.49 -5.15 22.17
N THR A 6 41.44 -4.56 22.71
CA THR A 6 40.09 -4.73 22.23
C THR A 6 39.97 -4.14 20.82
N ASN A 7 39.80 -5.00 19.82
CA ASN A 7 39.48 -4.59 18.44
C ASN A 7 38.06 -4.04 18.40
N PHE A 8 37.97 -2.72 18.43
CA PHE A 8 36.71 -2.00 18.20
C PHE A 8 36.42 -2.03 16.68
N THR A 9 35.68 -3.02 16.23
CA THR A 9 35.16 -3.07 14.86
C THR A 9 34.04 -2.05 14.77
N LEU A 10 34.34 -0.86 14.24
CA LEU A 10 33.35 0.12 13.83
C LEU A 10 32.51 -0.53 12.71
N GLU A 11 31.33 -1.01 13.05
CA GLU A 11 30.32 -1.37 12.03
C GLU A 11 30.06 -0.13 11.19
N ARG A 12 30.54 -0.18 9.92
CA ARG A 12 30.23 0.85 8.93
C ARG A 12 28.70 0.84 8.73
N ARG A 13 28.01 1.80 9.36
CA ARG A 13 26.60 2.06 9.07
C ARG A 13 26.45 2.12 7.56
N LYS A 14 25.66 1.22 6.97
CA LYS A 14 25.32 1.25 5.55
C LYS A 14 24.77 2.63 5.26
N LYS A 15 25.53 3.46 4.52
CA LYS A 15 25.05 4.79 4.11
C LYS A 15 23.80 4.58 3.27
N GLN A 16 22.69 5.10 3.70
CA GLN A 16 21.47 5.11 2.91
C GLN A 16 21.74 5.90 1.62
N PRO A 17 21.21 5.47 0.46
CA PRO A 17 21.39 6.17 -0.81
C PRO A 17 20.85 7.60 -0.68
N ALA A 18 21.48 8.55 -1.38
CA ALA A 18 21.03 9.93 -1.34
C ALA A 18 19.62 10.06 -1.93
N LEU A 19 18.75 10.88 -1.31
CA LEU A 19 17.40 11.14 -1.81
C LEU A 19 17.43 12.09 -3.02
N LEU A 20 18.33 13.08 -3.01
CA LEU A 20 18.47 14.09 -4.06
C LEU A 20 19.65 13.74 -4.96
N LEU A 21 19.40 13.52 -6.24
CA LEU A 21 20.39 13.22 -7.27
C LEU A 21 20.41 14.29 -8.36
N CYS A 22 21.59 14.53 -8.91
CA CYS A 22 21.74 15.31 -10.13
C CYS A 22 21.16 14.52 -11.31
N ALA A 23 20.22 15.10 -12.06
CA ALA A 23 19.60 14.43 -13.20
C ALA A 23 20.58 14.16 -14.36
N ASN A 24 21.62 15.01 -14.51
CA ASN A 24 22.61 14.88 -15.58
C ASN A 24 23.57 13.69 -15.38
N CYS A 25 24.08 13.46 -14.15
CA CYS A 25 25.10 12.45 -13.90
C CYS A 25 24.71 11.38 -12.87
N GLY A 26 23.55 11.50 -12.22
CA GLY A 26 23.07 10.56 -11.21
C GLY A 26 23.79 10.63 -9.86
N HIS A 27 24.79 11.51 -9.69
CA HIS A 27 25.47 11.68 -8.41
C HIS A 27 24.64 12.52 -7.43
N SER A 28 24.91 12.35 -6.13
CA SER A 28 24.17 13.03 -5.08
C SER A 28 24.38 14.54 -5.10
N LEU A 29 23.33 15.30 -4.78
CA LEU A 29 23.44 16.70 -4.46
C LEU A 29 23.90 16.86 -3.01
N LEU A 30 25.00 17.57 -2.80
CA LEU A 30 25.57 17.81 -1.48
C LEU A 30 25.44 19.28 -1.09
N LYS A 31 25.31 19.52 0.20
CA LYS A 31 25.37 20.88 0.75
C LYS A 31 26.73 21.51 0.46
N GLU A 32 26.73 22.62 -0.21
CA GLU A 32 27.93 23.47 -0.35
C GLU A 32 27.96 24.51 0.76
N THR A 33 26.81 25.14 1.00
CA THR A 33 26.55 26.04 2.13
C THR A 33 25.22 25.63 2.77
N GLU A 34 24.78 26.35 3.80
CA GLU A 34 23.49 26.13 4.44
C GLU A 34 22.32 26.24 3.45
N HIS A 35 22.42 27.15 2.48
CA HIS A 35 21.37 27.51 1.53
C HIS A 35 21.57 26.94 0.12
N LEU A 36 22.74 26.35 -0.18
CA LEU A 36 23.09 25.92 -1.53
C LEU A 36 23.44 24.42 -1.59
N LEU A 37 22.92 23.79 -2.64
CA LEU A 37 23.24 22.42 -3.02
C LEU A 37 24.01 22.42 -4.34
N LYS A 38 25.02 21.54 -4.44
CA LYS A 38 25.78 21.27 -5.67
C LYS A 38 25.94 19.79 -5.91
N CYS A 39 26.10 19.42 -7.18
CA CYS A 39 26.43 18.07 -7.57
C CYS A 39 27.78 17.66 -6.99
N SER A 40 27.87 16.47 -6.38
CA SER A 40 29.11 15.95 -5.82
C SER A 40 30.20 15.75 -6.88
N ASP A 41 29.82 15.38 -8.11
CA ASP A 41 30.74 15.21 -9.24
C ASP A 41 31.34 16.56 -9.72
N ALA A 42 30.61 17.66 -9.58
CA ALA A 42 31.09 18.99 -9.93
C ALA A 42 32.37 19.41 -9.17
N ARG A 43 32.64 18.79 -8.02
CA ARG A 43 33.83 19.06 -7.18
C ARG A 43 35.10 18.35 -7.66
N THR A 44 34.94 17.27 -8.42
CA THR A 44 36.08 16.44 -8.86
C THR A 44 36.42 16.69 -10.33
N ASN A 45 35.70 16.06 -11.25
CA ASN A 45 35.93 16.13 -12.69
C ASN A 45 34.65 16.40 -13.48
N GLY A 46 33.64 16.97 -12.83
CA GLY A 46 32.30 17.04 -13.34
C GLY A 46 32.15 17.72 -14.71
N ASP A 47 31.20 17.22 -15.45
CA ASP A 47 30.66 17.81 -16.65
C ASP A 47 30.39 19.33 -16.45
N PRO A 48 30.62 20.18 -17.45
CA PRO A 48 30.30 21.61 -17.39
C PRO A 48 28.87 21.88 -16.91
N VAL A 49 27.89 21.03 -17.29
CA VAL A 49 26.49 21.13 -16.84
C VAL A 49 26.38 20.94 -15.32
N CYS A 50 27.08 19.93 -14.78
CA CYS A 50 27.09 19.68 -13.33
C CYS A 50 27.76 20.81 -12.54
N ARG A 51 28.83 21.43 -13.12
CA ARG A 51 29.52 22.55 -12.49
C ARG A 51 28.68 23.83 -12.42
N SER A 52 27.85 24.05 -13.43
CA SER A 52 26.94 25.21 -13.48
C SER A 52 25.68 25.03 -12.62
N LEU A 53 25.37 23.78 -12.23
CA LEU A 53 24.18 23.48 -11.44
C LEU A 53 24.35 23.93 -9.99
N VAL A 54 23.74 25.06 -9.66
CA VAL A 54 23.66 25.62 -8.30
C VAL A 54 22.18 25.71 -7.92
N ILE A 55 21.80 24.98 -6.89
CA ILE A 55 20.40 24.86 -6.45
C ILE A 55 20.25 25.51 -5.09
N ARG A 56 19.28 26.42 -4.94
CA ARG A 56 18.87 26.94 -3.64
C ARG A 56 18.05 25.93 -2.89
N ARG A 57 18.44 25.66 -1.66
CA ARG A 57 17.87 24.57 -0.86
C ARG A 57 16.41 24.81 -0.52
N GLU A 58 16.09 25.97 0.06
CA GLU A 58 14.74 26.26 0.57
C GLU A 58 13.69 26.22 -0.53
N PRO A 59 13.83 26.90 -1.69
CA PRO A 59 12.86 26.82 -2.77
C PRO A 59 12.73 25.41 -3.35
N LEU A 60 13.83 24.62 -3.40
CA LEU A 60 13.75 23.22 -3.84
C LEU A 60 12.93 22.38 -2.86
N GLU A 61 13.17 22.52 -1.56
CA GLU A 61 12.44 21.79 -0.52
C GLU A 61 10.95 22.16 -0.54
N GLU A 62 10.61 23.43 -0.76
CA GLU A 62 9.22 23.87 -0.91
C GLU A 62 8.55 23.29 -2.15
N ASN A 63 9.23 23.26 -3.30
CA ASN A 63 8.73 22.64 -4.53
C ASN A 63 8.47 21.13 -4.34
N ILE A 64 9.40 20.43 -3.71
CA ILE A 64 9.23 18.99 -3.42
C ILE A 64 8.02 18.76 -2.52
N LEU A 65 7.87 19.54 -1.44
CA LEU A 65 6.71 19.43 -0.55
C LEU A 65 5.40 19.71 -1.28
N GLY A 66 5.38 20.73 -2.15
CA GLY A 66 4.22 21.03 -2.98
C GLY A 66 3.80 19.86 -3.86
N LEU A 67 4.76 19.20 -4.52
CA LEU A 67 4.51 18.02 -5.35
C LEU A 67 4.06 16.82 -4.52
N VAL A 68 4.62 16.60 -3.33
CA VAL A 68 4.20 15.55 -2.40
C VAL A 68 2.75 15.77 -1.97
N HIS A 69 2.38 16.97 -1.59
CA HIS A 69 1.00 17.30 -1.21
C HIS A 69 0.04 17.12 -2.38
N GLN A 70 0.41 17.58 -3.57
CA GLN A 70 -0.41 17.41 -4.78
C GLN A 70 -0.61 15.93 -5.12
N TYR A 71 0.44 15.13 -5.03
CA TYR A 71 0.38 13.69 -5.24
C TYR A 71 -0.51 13.00 -4.21
N ALA A 72 -0.31 13.27 -2.91
CA ALA A 72 -1.11 12.69 -1.84
C ALA A 72 -2.60 13.06 -1.97
N ALA A 73 -2.91 14.32 -2.32
CA ALA A 73 -4.28 14.76 -2.57
C ALA A 73 -4.92 14.02 -3.75
N SER A 74 -4.18 13.90 -4.87
CA SER A 74 -4.67 13.19 -6.06
C SER A 74 -4.93 11.70 -5.79
N MET A 75 -4.08 11.06 -4.97
CA MET A 75 -4.26 9.66 -4.57
C MET A 75 -5.49 9.49 -3.66
N LEU A 76 -5.72 10.39 -2.71
CA LEU A 76 -6.93 10.36 -1.87
C LEU A 76 -8.21 10.51 -2.69
N GLU A 77 -8.19 11.31 -3.75
CA GLU A 77 -9.34 11.43 -4.66
C GLU A 77 -9.56 10.17 -5.49
N LYS A 78 -8.49 9.57 -6.01
CA LYS A 78 -8.55 8.28 -6.72
C LYS A 78 -9.09 7.17 -5.83
N GLU A 79 -8.59 7.07 -4.60
CA GLU A 79 -9.07 6.08 -3.64
C GLU A 79 -10.57 6.25 -3.30
N LYS A 80 -11.05 7.48 -3.14
CA LYS A 80 -12.49 7.72 -2.94
C LYS A 80 -13.32 7.16 -4.09
N LYS A 81 -12.88 7.32 -5.34
CA LYS A 81 -13.57 6.80 -6.52
C LYS A 81 -13.50 5.28 -6.58
N VAL A 82 -12.33 4.69 -6.29
CA VAL A 82 -12.13 3.24 -6.31
C VAL A 82 -12.91 2.56 -5.18
N SER A 83 -12.89 3.10 -3.97
CA SER A 83 -13.67 2.55 -2.85
C SER A 83 -15.18 2.65 -3.10
N TYR A 84 -15.66 3.72 -3.74
CA TYR A 84 -17.05 3.84 -4.15
C TYR A 84 -17.43 2.75 -5.18
N ASN A 85 -16.62 2.55 -6.21
CA ASN A 85 -16.85 1.51 -7.21
C ASN A 85 -16.80 0.10 -6.61
N ARG A 86 -15.79 -0.19 -5.77
CA ARG A 86 -15.71 -1.47 -5.07
C ARG A 86 -16.91 -1.72 -4.15
N GLN A 87 -17.43 -0.71 -3.45
CA GLN A 87 -18.65 -0.86 -2.65
C GLN A 87 -19.87 -1.17 -3.52
N CYS A 88 -19.91 -0.69 -4.76
CA CYS A 88 -20.96 -1.06 -5.72
C CYS A 88 -20.80 -2.51 -6.18
N ASP A 89 -19.59 -2.94 -6.53
CA ASP A 89 -19.29 -4.31 -6.99
C ASP A 89 -19.49 -5.35 -5.89
N TYR A 90 -19.13 -5.03 -4.63
CA TYR A 90 -19.36 -5.91 -3.48
C TYR A 90 -20.83 -6.05 -3.05
N LYS A 91 -21.71 -5.11 -3.45
CA LYS A 91 -23.15 -5.30 -3.25
C LYS A 91 -23.72 -6.48 -4.03
N GLU A 92 -23.02 -6.95 -5.06
CA GLU A 92 -23.45 -8.10 -5.87
C GLU A 92 -23.18 -9.48 -5.24
N ILE A 93 -22.20 -9.62 -4.32
CA ILE A 93 -22.15 -10.83 -3.50
C ILE A 93 -23.18 -10.67 -2.39
N ASN A 94 -24.42 -11.01 -2.73
CA ASN A 94 -25.57 -10.83 -1.85
C ASN A 94 -25.50 -11.82 -0.68
N THR A 95 -24.69 -11.50 0.34
CA THR A 95 -24.58 -12.29 1.56
C THR A 95 -25.96 -12.54 2.19
N ALA A 96 -26.92 -11.63 2.01
CA ALA A 96 -28.29 -11.79 2.44
C ALA A 96 -29.01 -12.93 1.71
N GLU A 97 -28.76 -13.09 0.42
CA GLU A 97 -29.32 -14.21 -0.36
C GLU A 97 -28.69 -15.55 0.05
N LEU A 98 -27.38 -15.60 0.27
CA LEU A 98 -26.70 -16.77 0.80
C LEU A 98 -27.20 -17.14 2.21
N GLN A 99 -27.45 -16.17 3.07
CA GLN A 99 -28.03 -16.39 4.39
C GLN A 99 -29.48 -16.90 4.29
N LYS A 100 -30.25 -16.39 3.34
CA LYS A 100 -31.62 -16.86 3.09
C LYS A 100 -31.61 -18.31 2.62
N GLN A 101 -30.73 -18.68 1.68
CA GLN A 101 -30.55 -20.06 1.22
C GLN A 101 -30.13 -20.97 2.38
N SER A 102 -29.22 -20.53 3.24
CA SER A 102 -28.81 -21.28 4.44
C SER A 102 -29.98 -21.58 5.37
N ARG A 103 -30.85 -20.58 5.62
CA ARG A 103 -32.07 -20.77 6.44
C ARG A 103 -33.05 -21.74 5.81
N GLN A 104 -33.23 -21.66 4.49
CA GLN A 104 -34.12 -22.59 3.75
C GLN A 104 -33.62 -24.00 3.86
N LEU A 105 -32.33 -24.27 3.60
CA LEU A 105 -31.73 -25.60 3.72
C LEU A 105 -31.77 -26.13 5.15
N THR A 106 -31.63 -25.28 6.15
CA THR A 106 -31.76 -25.65 7.56
C THR A 106 -33.19 -26.09 7.87
N SER A 107 -34.20 -25.36 7.37
CA SER A 107 -35.60 -25.73 7.51
C SER A 107 -35.93 -27.04 6.80
N GLU A 108 -35.36 -27.25 5.59
CA GLU A 108 -35.51 -28.47 4.83
C GLU A 108 -34.88 -29.66 5.57
N LYS A 109 -33.72 -29.53 6.18
CA LYS A 109 -33.08 -30.52 7.02
C LYS A 109 -33.91 -30.91 8.24
N MET A 110 -34.60 -29.96 8.86
CA MET A 110 -35.51 -30.20 9.97
C MET A 110 -36.73 -31.02 9.52
N LYS A 111 -37.37 -30.64 8.39
CA LYS A 111 -38.50 -31.39 7.83
C LYS A 111 -38.09 -32.82 7.46
N LEU A 112 -36.90 -32.98 6.91
CA LEU A 112 -36.37 -34.30 6.56
C LEU A 112 -36.21 -35.19 7.81
N TYR A 113 -35.78 -34.62 8.94
CA TYR A 113 -35.67 -35.32 10.21
C TYR A 113 -37.07 -35.73 10.76
N ASP A 114 -38.06 -34.84 10.68
CA ASP A 114 -39.40 -35.09 11.11
C ASP A 114 -40.05 -36.23 10.29
N ASP A 115 -39.88 -36.24 8.96
CA ASP A 115 -40.35 -37.31 8.08
C ASP A 115 -39.69 -38.66 8.40
N TYR A 116 -38.42 -38.69 8.75
CA TYR A 116 -37.73 -39.89 9.21
C TYR A 116 -38.31 -40.38 10.55
N LYS A 117 -38.48 -39.47 11.52
CA LYS A 117 -39.02 -39.77 12.85
C LYS A 117 -40.44 -40.32 12.79
N ASP A 118 -41.26 -39.80 11.88
CA ASP A 118 -42.65 -40.25 11.67
C ASP A 118 -42.74 -41.53 10.85
N GLY A 119 -41.61 -42.16 10.48
CA GLY A 119 -41.57 -43.41 9.71
C GLY A 119 -41.95 -43.25 8.25
N ARG A 120 -42.03 -42.01 7.72
CA ARG A 120 -42.37 -41.75 6.31
C ARG A 120 -41.19 -41.94 5.38
N MET A 121 -39.98 -42.11 5.93
CA MET A 121 -38.75 -42.23 5.19
C MET A 121 -37.85 -43.33 5.76
N ASP A 122 -37.20 -44.09 4.87
CA ASP A 122 -36.18 -45.06 5.25
C ASP A 122 -34.89 -44.41 5.73
N ARG A 123 -34.15 -45.11 6.60
CA ARG A 123 -32.91 -44.63 7.24
C ARG A 123 -31.81 -44.28 6.24
N ASP A 124 -31.65 -45.11 5.20
CA ASP A 124 -30.55 -44.90 4.25
C ASP A 124 -30.84 -43.70 3.33
N LEU A 125 -32.11 -43.55 2.94
CA LEU A 125 -32.57 -42.39 2.18
C LEU A 125 -32.44 -41.09 3.01
N TYR A 126 -32.77 -41.14 4.31
CA TYR A 126 -32.57 -40.02 5.23
C TYR A 126 -31.10 -39.61 5.30
N LYS A 127 -30.18 -40.55 5.53
CA LYS A 127 -28.75 -40.28 5.60
C LYS A 127 -28.23 -39.62 4.32
N GLN A 128 -28.52 -40.17 3.16
CA GLN A 128 -28.10 -39.67 1.88
C GLN A 128 -28.56 -38.20 1.65
N ARG A 129 -29.83 -37.91 1.96
CA ARG A 129 -30.38 -36.57 1.80
C ARG A 129 -29.81 -35.58 2.84
N ALA A 130 -29.66 -36.02 4.09
CA ALA A 130 -29.09 -35.21 5.16
C ALA A 130 -27.63 -34.86 4.90
N GLU A 131 -26.83 -35.77 4.38
CA GLU A 131 -25.43 -35.52 3.96
C GLU A 131 -25.36 -34.51 2.82
N LYS A 132 -26.23 -34.65 1.81
CA LYS A 132 -26.29 -33.71 0.70
C LYS A 132 -26.63 -32.29 1.17
N ILE A 133 -27.63 -32.11 2.03
CA ILE A 133 -28.00 -30.79 2.58
C ILE A 133 -26.88 -30.24 3.47
N SER A 134 -26.22 -31.08 4.25
CA SER A 134 -25.09 -30.68 5.07
C SER A 134 -23.93 -30.16 4.21
N GLY A 135 -23.57 -30.83 3.14
CA GLY A 135 -22.55 -30.39 2.19
C GLY A 135 -22.89 -29.04 1.55
N GLN A 136 -24.16 -28.83 1.18
CA GLN A 136 -24.62 -27.54 0.65
C GLN A 136 -24.54 -26.41 1.70
N LEU A 137 -24.89 -26.70 2.95
CA LEU A 137 -24.78 -25.73 4.05
C LEU A 137 -23.33 -25.36 4.33
N ASP A 138 -22.39 -26.31 4.30
CA ASP A 138 -20.98 -26.08 4.50
C ASP A 138 -20.38 -25.23 3.36
N GLU A 139 -20.80 -25.47 2.13
CA GLU A 139 -20.39 -24.66 0.98
C GLU A 139 -20.88 -23.22 1.09
N ILE A 140 -22.15 -23.01 1.47
CA ILE A 140 -22.70 -21.67 1.68
C ILE A 140 -21.98 -20.94 2.82
N LYS A 141 -21.69 -21.62 3.93
CA LYS A 141 -20.93 -21.05 5.05
C LYS A 141 -19.56 -20.57 4.60
N ARG A 142 -18.82 -21.40 3.85
CA ARG A 142 -17.51 -21.00 3.29
C ARG A 142 -17.61 -19.75 2.42
N LYS A 143 -18.61 -19.70 1.51
CA LYS A 143 -18.82 -18.52 0.66
C LYS A 143 -19.10 -17.24 1.45
N ILE A 144 -19.87 -17.34 2.54
CA ILE A 144 -20.13 -16.19 3.44
C ILE A 144 -18.84 -15.78 4.17
N GLU A 145 -18.11 -16.73 4.71
CA GLU A 145 -16.86 -16.48 5.45
C GLU A 145 -15.77 -15.86 4.56
N ASP A 146 -15.60 -16.36 3.34
CA ASP A 146 -14.68 -15.83 2.35
C ASP A 146 -15.06 -14.38 1.96
N ALA A 147 -16.35 -14.10 1.77
CA ALA A 147 -16.83 -12.75 1.48
C ALA A 147 -16.60 -11.78 2.65
N GLU A 148 -16.86 -12.21 3.88
CA GLU A 148 -16.63 -11.40 5.08
C GLU A 148 -15.14 -11.14 5.34
N ASN A 149 -14.28 -12.13 5.14
CA ASN A 149 -12.83 -12.00 5.29
C ASN A 149 -12.25 -11.06 4.23
N SER A 150 -12.69 -11.21 2.98
CA SER A 150 -12.30 -10.31 1.89
C SER A 150 -12.70 -8.87 2.17
N LYS A 151 -13.90 -8.66 2.70
CA LYS A 151 -14.38 -7.33 3.09
C LYS A 151 -13.52 -6.72 4.20
N LYS A 152 -13.25 -7.48 5.27
CA LYS A 152 -12.40 -7.01 6.38
C LYS A 152 -10.98 -6.67 5.92
N PHE A 153 -10.39 -7.51 5.07
CA PHE A 153 -9.05 -7.27 4.52
C PHE A 153 -8.98 -5.96 3.71
N LEU A 154 -9.99 -5.70 2.88
CA LEU A 154 -10.08 -4.46 2.11
C LEU A 154 -10.26 -3.22 3.00
N GLU A 155 -11.17 -3.30 3.99
CA GLU A 155 -11.42 -2.19 4.93
C GLU A 155 -10.16 -1.85 5.75
N GLN A 156 -9.38 -2.86 6.17
CA GLN A 156 -8.14 -2.65 6.92
C GLN A 156 -7.05 -2.02 6.06
N ASN A 157 -6.87 -2.46 4.82
CA ASN A 157 -5.88 -1.90 3.90
C ASN A 157 -6.24 -0.46 3.50
N GLU A 158 -7.49 -0.20 3.14
CA GLU A 158 -7.97 1.16 2.82
C GLU A 158 -7.76 2.13 3.99
N LEU A 159 -8.00 1.69 5.22
CA LEU A 159 -7.79 2.54 6.39
C LEU A 159 -6.31 2.84 6.61
N SER A 160 -5.44 1.85 6.46
CA SER A 160 -3.97 2.01 6.60
C SER A 160 -3.42 2.99 5.57
N ASP A 161 -3.81 2.85 4.30
CA ASP A 161 -3.31 3.70 3.22
C ASP A 161 -3.84 5.14 3.34
N LYS A 162 -5.09 5.31 3.72
CA LYS A 162 -5.69 6.64 3.99
C LYS A 162 -5.01 7.36 5.16
N ILE A 163 -4.62 6.65 6.20
CA ILE A 163 -3.89 7.24 7.34
C ILE A 163 -2.54 7.72 6.86
N LYS A 164 -1.76 6.90 6.17
CA LYS A 164 -0.45 7.26 5.63
C LYS A 164 -0.52 8.48 4.71
N LEU A 165 -1.46 8.51 3.74
CA LEU A 165 -1.63 9.63 2.84
C LEU A 165 -2.00 10.94 3.56
N LYS A 166 -2.82 10.87 4.61
CA LYS A 166 -3.13 12.04 5.45
C LYS A 166 -1.92 12.53 6.23
N ASP A 167 -1.09 11.62 6.74
CA ASP A 167 0.14 11.97 7.45
C ASP A 167 1.10 12.72 6.52
N PHE A 168 1.19 12.35 5.24
CA PHE A 168 1.99 13.07 4.24
C PHE A 168 1.46 14.46 3.91
N LEU A 169 0.14 14.66 3.88
CA LEU A 169 -0.44 16.00 3.76
C LEU A 169 -0.12 16.89 4.97
N GLY A 170 0.16 16.30 6.13
CA GLY A 170 0.55 17.00 7.35
C GLY A 170 2.02 17.43 7.41
N ILE A 171 2.87 17.00 6.47
CA ILE A 171 4.30 17.35 6.45
C ILE A 171 4.46 18.80 6.04
N GLN A 172 4.81 19.66 7.00
CA GLN A 172 5.04 21.10 6.75
C GLN A 172 6.52 21.46 6.51
N LYS A 173 7.45 20.57 6.87
CA LYS A 173 8.88 20.78 6.72
C LYS A 173 9.52 19.62 5.99
N PHE A 174 10.52 19.93 5.16
CA PHE A 174 11.29 18.93 4.44
C PHE A 174 12.03 18.01 5.42
N ASP A 175 11.58 16.76 5.51
CA ASP A 175 12.15 15.72 6.34
C ASP A 175 12.52 14.53 5.46
N THR A 176 13.83 14.32 5.28
CA THR A 176 14.36 13.26 4.42
C THR A 176 13.96 11.85 4.88
N GLU A 177 13.80 11.61 6.17
CA GLU A 177 13.43 10.27 6.68
C GLU A 177 11.97 9.95 6.35
N LYS A 178 11.07 10.89 6.60
CA LYS A 178 9.65 10.75 6.26
C LYS A 178 9.43 10.66 4.75
N LEU A 179 10.11 11.50 3.98
CA LEU A 179 9.98 11.51 2.52
C LEU A 179 10.47 10.21 1.87
N ARG A 180 11.44 9.51 2.46
CA ARG A 180 11.90 8.20 1.99
C ARG A 180 10.87 7.08 2.09
N GLU A 181 9.84 7.24 2.89
CA GLU A 181 8.74 6.27 2.94
C GLU A 181 7.93 6.26 1.65
N ILE A 182 7.84 7.42 0.97
CA ILE A 182 7.04 7.60 -0.24
C ILE A 182 7.87 7.85 -1.49
N ILE A 183 9.08 8.38 -1.36
CA ILE A 183 9.95 8.75 -2.47
C ILE A 183 11.17 7.85 -2.50
N LYS A 184 11.40 7.22 -3.64
CA LYS A 184 12.59 6.43 -3.91
C LYS A 184 13.78 7.31 -4.20
N VAL A 185 13.60 8.27 -5.12
CA VAL A 185 14.64 9.20 -5.53
C VAL A 185 14.04 10.47 -6.16
N ILE A 186 14.74 11.58 -6.01
CA ILE A 186 14.41 12.86 -6.65
C ILE A 186 15.58 13.23 -7.55
N ARG A 187 15.33 13.35 -8.85
CA ARG A 187 16.29 13.83 -9.85
C ARG A 187 16.08 15.31 -10.09
N VAL A 188 17.12 16.11 -9.93
CA VAL A 188 17.06 17.57 -10.05
C VAL A 188 17.78 17.99 -11.32
N HIS A 189 17.04 18.54 -12.29
CA HIS A 189 17.54 19.11 -13.54
C HIS A 189 17.92 20.59 -13.35
N SER A 190 17.05 21.33 -12.69
CA SER A 190 17.23 22.75 -12.38
C SER A 190 16.51 23.12 -11.08
N GLN A 191 16.47 24.40 -10.72
CA GLN A 191 15.74 24.89 -9.54
C GLN A 191 14.24 24.55 -9.59
N ASP A 192 13.64 24.60 -10.78
CA ASP A 192 12.21 24.50 -10.99
C ASP A 192 11.81 23.18 -11.71
N GLU A 193 12.79 22.42 -12.18
CA GLU A 193 12.57 21.18 -12.91
C GLU A 193 13.14 19.99 -12.12
N ILE A 194 12.22 19.19 -11.57
CA ILE A 194 12.54 18.00 -10.76
C ILE A 194 11.67 16.84 -11.18
N GLU A 195 12.25 15.65 -11.13
CA GLU A 195 11.56 14.38 -11.32
C GLU A 195 11.53 13.61 -10.01
N ILE A 196 10.36 13.14 -9.61
CA ILE A 196 10.18 12.32 -8.40
C ILE A 196 9.83 10.89 -8.81
N GLU A 197 10.65 9.94 -8.41
CA GLU A 197 10.37 8.51 -8.50
C GLU A 197 9.78 8.05 -7.16
N TRP A 198 8.53 7.62 -7.18
CA TRP A 198 7.79 7.23 -5.99
C TRP A 198 8.08 5.78 -5.60
N ASN A 199 7.97 5.45 -4.31
CA ASN A 199 8.14 4.09 -3.78
C ASN A 199 6.94 3.18 -4.03
N PHE A 200 5.80 3.76 -4.35
CA PHE A 200 4.60 3.00 -4.66
C PHE A 200 4.63 2.63 -6.14
N ASP A 201 4.69 1.35 -6.45
CA ASP A 201 4.26 0.87 -7.75
C ASP A 201 2.84 1.40 -7.96
N ASP A 202 2.60 1.97 -9.12
CA ASP A 202 1.30 2.56 -9.47
C ASP A 202 0.27 1.43 -9.41
N ILE A 203 -0.34 1.25 -8.22
CA ILE A 203 -1.35 0.21 -7.95
C ILE A 203 -2.53 0.33 -8.95
N PHE A 204 -2.53 1.41 -9.73
CA PHE A 204 -3.54 1.77 -10.71
C PHE A 204 -3.05 1.73 -12.16
N SER A 205 -1.80 1.27 -12.43
CA SER A 205 -1.26 1.19 -13.80
C SER A 205 -1.71 -0.06 -14.58
N GLU A 206 -2.41 -1.01 -13.97
CA GLU A 206 -2.88 -2.25 -14.62
C GLU A 206 -4.25 -2.14 -15.31
N GLN A 207 -4.68 -0.95 -15.73
CA GLN A 207 -5.84 -0.83 -16.63
C GLN A 207 -5.52 0.05 -17.84
N ARG A 208 -4.72 -0.51 -18.74
CA ARG A 208 -4.69 -0.11 -20.16
C ARG A 208 -4.91 -1.31 -21.04
#